data_5639a479d71440dc37bd0acdef840c28
#
_entry.id   5639a479d71440dc37bd0acdef840c28
#
_cell.length_a   1.000
_cell.length_b   1.000
_cell.length_c   1.000
_cell.angle_alpha   90.00
_cell.angle_beta   90.00
_cell.angle_gamma   90.00
#
_symmetry.space_group_name_H-M   'P 1'
#
loop_
_entity.id
_entity.type
_entity.pdbx_description
1 polymer ?
#
loop_
_entity_poly.entity_id
_entity_poly.type
_entity_poly.pdbx_seq_one_letter_code
_entity_poly.pdbx_strand_id
1 'polypeptide(L)'
;VVCRKLTGKPAKYLGTTGNPGMANVMAHLGFKPGITVLIGDITKTLLAVLITATLFYGDSRDQAFYNFWGTNVNHALGLHTADYGIGIVVVYYAIIGVTIGHNYPFWQKFHGGKGVATSCAGYFLMMPLGGLLSMITGMLIVFRSQYLGLGAAFIPVVYCIFAFFFHGLEAGILAIVLACLMFIKHWPSVRQIPSGQAERVDVLGAIQKKWFRKK
;
A
#
# COMPACT_ATOMS: atom_id res chain seq x y z
N VAL A 1 0.91 -18.22 -0.03
CA VAL A 1 1.83 -19.14 0.67
C VAL A 1 1.40 -19.30 2.13
N VAL A 2 1.37 -18.23 2.94
CA VAL A 2 1.06 -18.26 4.38
C VAL A 2 -0.27 -18.96 4.66
N CYS A 3 -1.37 -18.54 4.04
CA CYS A 3 -2.68 -19.15 4.23
C CYS A 3 -2.66 -20.66 3.92
N ARG A 4 -2.08 -21.07 2.79
CA ARG A 4 -2.00 -22.50 2.39
C ARG A 4 -1.17 -23.33 3.36
N LYS A 5 -0.08 -22.77 3.92
CA LYS A 5 0.73 -23.47 4.94
C LYS A 5 -0.03 -23.71 6.24
N LEU A 6 -0.89 -22.74 6.64
CA LEU A 6 -1.61 -22.79 7.92
C LEU A 6 -2.94 -23.54 7.84
N THR A 7 -3.64 -23.50 6.69
CA THR A 7 -5.01 -24.03 6.55
C THR A 7 -5.14 -25.16 5.54
N GLY A 8 -4.07 -25.48 4.81
CA GLY A 8 -4.10 -26.41 3.67
C GLY A 8 -4.83 -25.85 2.42
N LYS A 9 -5.51 -24.71 2.54
CA LYS A 9 -6.34 -24.12 1.46
C LYS A 9 -5.76 -22.79 0.98
N PRO A 10 -5.95 -22.44 -0.32
CA PRO A 10 -5.59 -21.11 -0.83
C PRO A 10 -6.37 -19.98 -0.17
N ALA A 11 -5.78 -18.79 -0.12
CA ALA A 11 -6.41 -17.61 0.50
C ALA A 11 -7.76 -17.19 -0.12
N LYS A 12 -8.04 -17.57 -1.37
CA LYS A 12 -9.34 -17.34 -2.02
C LYS A 12 -10.53 -17.98 -1.31
N TYR A 13 -10.29 -18.94 -0.43
CA TYR A 13 -11.32 -19.58 0.40
C TYR A 13 -11.39 -19.00 1.82
N LEU A 14 -10.63 -17.94 2.09
CA LEU A 14 -10.56 -17.31 3.39
C LEU A 14 -11.52 -16.10 3.45
N GLY A 15 -12.54 -16.20 4.28
CA GLY A 15 -13.56 -15.17 4.44
C GLY A 15 -14.41 -14.94 3.18
N THR A 16 -15.26 -13.92 3.22
CA THR A 16 -16.18 -13.57 2.13
C THR A 16 -15.47 -12.93 0.94
N THR A 17 -14.36 -12.22 1.19
CA THR A 17 -13.64 -11.48 0.15
C THR A 17 -12.62 -12.30 -0.61
N GLY A 18 -12.17 -13.44 -0.07
CA GLY A 18 -11.11 -14.26 -0.67
C GLY A 18 -9.77 -13.53 -0.90
N ASN A 19 -9.60 -12.34 -0.29
CA ASN A 19 -8.44 -11.50 -0.51
C ASN A 19 -7.21 -12.06 0.24
N PRO A 20 -6.05 -12.30 -0.43
CA PRO A 20 -4.84 -12.80 0.24
C PRO A 20 -4.10 -11.74 1.07
N GLY A 21 -4.58 -10.49 1.14
CA GLY A 21 -3.95 -9.38 1.84
C GLY A 21 -3.99 -9.50 3.37
N MET A 22 -3.13 -8.69 4.02
CA MET A 22 -2.89 -8.69 5.46
C MET A 22 -4.18 -8.61 6.29
N ALA A 23 -5.10 -7.69 5.98
CA ALA A 23 -6.31 -7.46 6.76
C ALA A 23 -7.22 -8.71 6.81
N ASN A 24 -7.45 -9.35 5.65
CA ASN A 24 -8.26 -10.57 5.57
C ASN A 24 -7.59 -11.75 6.27
N VAL A 25 -6.28 -11.91 6.09
CA VAL A 25 -5.52 -12.97 6.76
C VAL A 25 -5.51 -12.75 8.28
N MET A 26 -5.34 -11.51 8.73
CA MET A 26 -5.36 -11.18 10.16
C MET A 26 -6.72 -11.44 10.79
N ALA A 27 -7.81 -11.07 10.12
CA ALA A 27 -9.17 -11.26 10.61
C ALA A 27 -9.52 -12.75 10.81
N HIS A 28 -9.03 -13.65 9.95
CA HIS A 28 -9.41 -15.06 9.96
C HIS A 28 -8.36 -16.02 10.54
N LEU A 29 -7.09 -15.68 10.49
CA LEU A 29 -5.99 -16.52 10.97
C LEU A 29 -5.21 -15.91 12.14
N GLY A 30 -5.57 -14.68 12.55
CA GLY A 30 -4.97 -13.98 13.67
C GLY A 30 -3.79 -13.07 13.29
N PHE A 31 -3.26 -12.41 14.32
CA PHE A 31 -2.29 -11.32 14.17
C PHE A 31 -0.97 -11.77 13.52
N LYS A 32 -0.36 -12.86 13.98
CA LYS A 32 0.94 -13.32 13.48
C LYS A 32 0.94 -13.62 11.96
N PRO A 33 0.00 -14.44 11.42
CA PRO A 33 -0.11 -14.64 9.97
C PRO A 33 -0.37 -13.36 9.19
N GLY A 34 -1.21 -12.44 9.72
CA GLY A 34 -1.47 -11.16 9.06
C GLY A 34 -0.22 -10.29 8.93
N ILE A 35 0.57 -10.16 10.01
CA ILE A 35 1.85 -9.44 10.00
C ILE A 35 2.87 -10.10 9.06
N THR A 36 2.92 -11.42 9.00
CA THR A 36 3.81 -12.12 8.05
C THR A 36 3.49 -11.75 6.60
N VAL A 37 2.19 -11.64 6.26
CA VAL A 37 1.77 -11.18 4.92
C VAL A 37 2.19 -9.72 4.69
N LEU A 38 1.98 -8.84 5.67
CA LEU A 38 2.38 -7.43 5.59
C LEU A 38 3.88 -7.28 5.34
N ILE A 39 4.71 -7.97 6.14
CA ILE A 39 6.16 -7.94 5.98
C ILE A 39 6.55 -8.43 4.59
N GLY A 40 5.96 -9.53 4.10
CA GLY A 40 6.20 -10.01 2.75
C GLY A 40 5.82 -9.01 1.65
N ASP A 41 4.71 -8.27 1.84
CA ASP A 41 4.27 -7.24 0.89
C ASP A 41 5.20 -6.01 0.90
N ILE A 42 5.68 -5.59 2.06
CA ILE A 42 6.67 -4.52 2.19
C ILE A 42 8.00 -4.95 1.57
N THR A 43 8.51 -6.13 1.95
CA THR A 43 9.81 -6.64 1.47
C THR A 43 9.85 -6.75 -0.05
N LYS A 44 8.81 -7.27 -0.70
CA LYS A 44 8.80 -7.35 -2.17
C LYS A 44 8.80 -5.97 -2.83
N THR A 45 8.17 -4.96 -2.20
CA THR A 45 8.20 -3.59 -2.71
C THR A 45 9.59 -2.99 -2.59
N LEU A 46 10.23 -3.16 -1.42
CA LEU A 46 11.63 -2.73 -1.21
C LEU A 46 12.57 -3.39 -2.22
N LEU A 47 12.45 -4.70 -2.43
CA LEU A 47 13.26 -5.43 -3.40
C LEU A 47 13.02 -4.95 -4.83
N ALA A 48 11.78 -4.71 -5.24
CA ALA A 48 11.46 -4.20 -6.58
C ALA A 48 12.09 -2.83 -6.80
N VAL A 49 11.99 -1.91 -5.83
CA VAL A 49 12.61 -0.58 -5.90
C VAL A 49 14.14 -0.72 -5.93
N LEU A 50 14.73 -1.55 -5.08
CA LEU A 50 16.18 -1.76 -5.04
C LEU A 50 16.70 -2.33 -6.37
N ILE A 51 16.08 -3.36 -6.92
CA ILE A 51 16.47 -3.96 -8.21
C ILE A 51 16.36 -2.92 -9.32
N THR A 52 15.26 -2.17 -9.37
CA THR A 52 15.05 -1.16 -10.40
C THR A 52 16.09 -0.04 -10.26
N ALA A 53 16.35 0.44 -9.06
CA ALA A 53 17.39 1.44 -8.80
C ALA A 53 18.77 0.95 -9.24
N THR A 54 19.14 -0.29 -8.92
CA THR A 54 20.45 -0.85 -9.34
C THR A 54 20.59 -0.99 -10.85
N LEU A 55 19.50 -1.28 -11.56
CA LEU A 55 19.52 -1.42 -13.02
C LEU A 55 19.64 -0.07 -13.73
N PHE A 56 19.05 0.98 -13.18
CA PHE A 56 19.00 2.29 -13.84
C PHE A 56 20.12 3.25 -13.41
N TYR A 57 20.71 3.07 -12.22
CA TYR A 57 21.74 3.99 -11.69
C TYR A 57 23.18 3.47 -11.83
N GLY A 58 23.41 2.21 -12.21
CA GLY A 58 24.73 1.65 -12.51
C GLY A 58 25.77 1.85 -11.38
N ASP A 59 27.00 2.28 -11.77
CA ASP A 59 28.14 2.45 -10.83
C ASP A 59 28.01 3.67 -9.90
N SER A 60 27.05 4.57 -10.13
CA SER A 60 26.75 5.70 -9.22
C SER A 60 25.75 5.33 -8.11
N ARG A 61 25.62 4.06 -7.79
CA ARG A 61 24.64 3.50 -6.85
C ARG A 61 24.64 4.14 -5.47
N ASP A 62 25.81 4.35 -4.92
CA ASP A 62 25.94 4.87 -3.56
C ASP A 62 25.42 6.32 -3.48
N GLN A 63 25.80 7.15 -4.44
CA GLN A 63 25.39 8.54 -4.48
C GLN A 63 23.89 8.72 -4.80
N ALA A 64 23.35 7.88 -5.71
CA ALA A 64 21.92 7.91 -6.02
C ALA A 64 21.05 7.45 -4.85
N PHE A 65 21.48 6.43 -4.10
CA PHE A 65 20.78 5.96 -2.91
C PHE A 65 20.81 6.97 -1.77
N TYR A 66 21.99 7.54 -1.48
CA TYR A 66 22.15 8.58 -0.46
C TYR A 66 21.39 9.85 -0.83
N ASN A 67 21.45 10.29 -2.08
CA ASN A 67 20.70 11.45 -2.55
C ASN A 67 19.19 11.20 -2.50
N PHE A 68 18.73 10.01 -2.87
CA PHE A 68 17.31 9.65 -2.79
C PHE A 68 16.78 9.76 -1.36
N TRP A 69 17.45 9.13 -0.37
CA TRP A 69 17.02 9.16 1.02
C TRP A 69 17.25 10.52 1.69
N GLY A 70 18.43 11.09 1.55
CA GLY A 70 18.75 12.40 2.12
C GLY A 70 17.85 13.51 1.57
N THR A 71 17.62 13.52 0.28
CA THR A 71 16.73 14.46 -0.39
C THR A 71 15.27 14.28 0.06
N ASN A 72 14.78 13.04 0.14
CA ASN A 72 13.43 12.77 0.61
C ASN A 72 13.17 13.18 2.05
N VAL A 73 14.12 12.97 2.95
CA VAL A 73 13.99 13.43 4.34
C VAL A 73 13.98 14.97 4.41
N ASN A 74 14.88 15.64 3.71
CA ASN A 74 14.93 17.09 3.68
C ASN A 74 13.67 17.71 3.07
N HIS A 75 13.12 17.11 2.01
CA HIS A 75 11.86 17.51 1.42
C HIS A 75 10.66 17.26 2.34
N ALA A 76 10.61 16.11 3.00
CA ALA A 76 9.56 15.81 3.97
C ALA A 76 9.51 16.83 5.12
N LEU A 77 10.66 17.44 5.42
CA LEU A 77 10.79 18.50 6.43
C LEU A 77 10.67 19.92 5.85
N GLY A 78 10.42 20.06 4.53
CA GLY A 78 10.30 21.37 3.88
C GLY A 78 11.62 22.17 3.75
N LEU A 79 12.77 21.50 3.89
CA LEU A 79 14.07 22.13 3.97
C LEU A 79 14.72 22.44 2.61
N HIS A 80 14.31 21.78 1.52
CA HIS A 80 14.80 22.05 0.16
C HIS A 80 13.79 21.67 -0.93
N THR A 81 13.71 22.45 -1.99
CA THR A 81 13.12 22.08 -3.28
C THR A 81 14.21 21.41 -4.12
N ALA A 82 14.40 20.10 -4.00
CA ALA A 82 15.36 19.40 -4.82
C ALA A 82 14.73 19.05 -6.16
N ASP A 83 15.54 19.14 -7.19
CA ASP A 83 15.22 18.55 -8.48
C ASP A 83 15.35 17.01 -8.32
N TYR A 84 14.22 16.33 -8.17
CA TYR A 84 14.22 14.87 -8.00
C TYR A 84 14.69 14.11 -9.25
N GLY A 85 14.84 14.82 -10.38
CA GLY A 85 15.33 14.25 -11.62
C GLY A 85 14.58 12.98 -12.04
N ILE A 86 15.17 12.26 -12.95
CA ILE A 86 14.66 10.97 -13.46
C ILE A 86 14.51 9.92 -12.35
N GLY A 87 15.26 10.06 -11.25
CA GLY A 87 15.34 9.08 -10.16
C GLY A 87 14.01 8.72 -9.51
N ILE A 88 13.22 9.72 -9.14
CA ILE A 88 11.94 9.48 -8.45
C ILE A 88 10.93 8.80 -9.39
N VAL A 89 10.94 9.15 -10.67
CA VAL A 89 10.04 8.59 -11.70
C VAL A 89 10.29 7.08 -11.86
N VAL A 90 11.55 6.66 -11.88
CA VAL A 90 11.94 5.24 -11.93
C VAL A 90 11.38 4.46 -10.75
N VAL A 91 11.38 5.06 -9.54
CA VAL A 91 10.77 4.43 -8.35
C VAL A 91 9.26 4.28 -8.50
N TYR A 92 8.56 5.27 -9.09
CA TYR A 92 7.13 5.13 -9.40
C TYR A 92 6.86 3.95 -10.33
N TYR A 93 7.63 3.77 -11.39
CA TYR A 93 7.50 2.61 -12.28
C TYR A 93 7.73 1.28 -11.54
N ALA A 94 8.71 1.21 -10.64
CA ALA A 94 8.95 0.02 -9.82
C ALA A 94 7.74 -0.30 -8.93
N ILE A 95 7.15 0.73 -8.29
CA ILE A 95 5.97 0.56 -7.41
C ILE A 95 4.73 0.16 -8.22
N ILE A 96 4.53 0.74 -9.40
CA ILE A 96 3.45 0.33 -10.32
C ILE A 96 3.63 -1.14 -10.70
N GLY A 97 4.83 -1.53 -11.13
CA GLY A 97 5.13 -2.91 -11.52
C GLY A 97 4.88 -3.92 -10.41
N VAL A 98 5.39 -3.65 -9.19
CA VAL A 98 5.18 -4.56 -8.05
C VAL A 98 3.72 -4.60 -7.61
N THR A 99 2.98 -3.49 -7.73
CA THR A 99 1.55 -3.42 -7.41
C THR A 99 0.72 -4.20 -8.42
N ILE A 100 1.02 -4.10 -9.71
CA ILE A 100 0.38 -4.90 -10.76
C ILE A 100 0.65 -6.40 -10.51
N GLY A 101 1.92 -6.78 -10.28
CA GLY A 101 2.29 -8.16 -9.99
C GLY A 101 1.65 -8.72 -8.71
N HIS A 102 1.43 -7.86 -7.70
CA HIS A 102 0.68 -8.21 -6.50
C HIS A 102 -0.82 -8.39 -6.76
N ASN A 103 -1.40 -7.51 -7.54
CA ASN A 103 -2.83 -7.48 -7.83
C ASN A 103 -3.26 -8.58 -8.82
N TYR A 104 -2.37 -8.94 -9.74
CA TYR A 104 -2.65 -9.83 -10.85
C TYR A 104 -1.54 -10.88 -11.05
N PRO A 105 -1.18 -11.68 -10.02
CA PRO A 105 -0.13 -12.68 -10.15
C PRO A 105 -0.56 -13.80 -11.11
N PHE A 106 0.23 -14.05 -12.17
CA PHE A 106 -0.09 -15.05 -13.19
C PHE A 106 -0.21 -16.47 -12.61
N TRP A 107 0.62 -16.81 -11.62
CA TRP A 107 0.59 -18.12 -10.93
C TRP A 107 -0.67 -18.33 -10.06
N GLN A 108 -1.48 -17.31 -9.82
CA GLN A 108 -2.77 -17.38 -9.15
C GLN A 108 -3.94 -17.06 -10.10
N LYS A 109 -3.75 -17.27 -11.40
CA LYS A 109 -4.76 -16.97 -12.43
C LYS A 109 -5.24 -15.52 -12.33
N PHE A 110 -4.30 -14.59 -12.13
CA PHE A 110 -4.54 -13.14 -12.00
C PHE A 110 -5.45 -12.72 -10.82
N HIS A 111 -5.59 -13.59 -9.81
CA HIS A 111 -6.36 -13.30 -8.58
C HIS A 111 -5.39 -13.08 -7.41
N GLY A 112 -4.99 -11.83 -7.21
CA GLY A 112 -4.08 -11.41 -6.14
C GLY A 112 -4.71 -10.49 -5.11
N GLY A 113 -3.86 -9.74 -4.41
CA GLY A 113 -4.26 -8.77 -3.39
C GLY A 113 -4.87 -7.49 -3.98
N LYS A 114 -5.03 -6.49 -3.13
CA LYS A 114 -5.58 -5.18 -3.51
C LYS A 114 -4.53 -4.07 -3.61
N GLY A 115 -3.27 -4.35 -3.33
CA GLY A 115 -2.16 -3.42 -3.52
C GLY A 115 -1.93 -2.39 -2.42
N VAL A 116 -2.71 -2.41 -1.32
CA VAL A 116 -2.59 -1.40 -0.25
C VAL A 116 -1.21 -1.39 0.39
N ALA A 117 -0.75 -2.55 0.87
CA ALA A 117 0.53 -2.65 1.56
C ALA A 117 1.72 -2.33 0.64
N THR A 118 1.67 -2.75 -0.63
CA THR A 118 2.70 -2.45 -1.63
C THR A 118 2.76 -0.97 -1.98
N SER A 119 1.60 -0.36 -2.25
CA SER A 119 1.54 1.06 -2.58
C SER A 119 1.91 1.95 -1.37
N CYS A 120 1.40 1.64 -0.17
CA CYS A 120 1.76 2.38 1.04
C CYS A 120 3.25 2.29 1.36
N ALA A 121 3.87 1.11 1.21
CA ALA A 121 5.32 0.96 1.35
C ALA A 121 6.07 1.84 0.34
N GLY A 122 5.61 1.89 -0.91
CA GLY A 122 6.16 2.76 -1.93
C GLY A 122 6.00 4.24 -1.60
N TYR A 123 4.82 4.68 -1.18
CA TYR A 123 4.57 6.08 -0.78
C TYR A 123 5.45 6.51 0.37
N PHE A 124 5.62 5.64 1.37
CA PHE A 124 6.50 5.91 2.50
C PHE A 124 7.98 5.98 2.09
N LEU A 125 8.40 5.17 1.11
CA LEU A 125 9.75 5.22 0.55
C LEU A 125 10.01 6.51 -0.21
N MET A 126 9.06 6.95 -1.05
CA MET A 126 9.24 8.14 -1.90
C MET A 126 9.12 9.44 -1.10
N MET A 127 8.19 9.51 -0.17
CA MET A 127 7.95 10.68 0.68
C MET A 127 7.35 10.23 2.02
N PRO A 128 8.16 10.00 3.06
CA PRO A 128 7.72 9.48 4.36
C PRO A 128 6.54 10.27 4.96
N LEU A 129 6.62 11.59 4.97
CA LEU A 129 5.55 12.44 5.51
C LEU A 129 4.28 12.37 4.67
N GLY A 130 4.38 12.49 3.34
CA GLY A 130 3.23 12.37 2.43
C GLY A 130 2.57 11.00 2.49
N GLY A 131 3.38 9.93 2.53
CA GLY A 131 2.90 8.57 2.73
C GLY A 131 2.18 8.38 4.06
N LEU A 132 2.76 8.88 5.16
CA LEU A 132 2.16 8.82 6.49
C LEU A 132 0.83 9.58 6.57
N LEU A 133 0.79 10.82 6.08
CA LEU A 133 -0.44 11.63 6.08
C LEU A 133 -1.54 11.00 5.22
N SER A 134 -1.19 10.42 4.08
CA SER A 134 -2.13 9.67 3.23
C SER A 134 -2.70 8.45 3.97
N MET A 135 -1.85 7.68 4.67
CA MET A 135 -2.28 6.52 5.46
C MET A 135 -3.16 6.94 6.65
N ILE A 136 -2.81 8.01 7.36
CA ILE A 136 -3.62 8.57 8.45
C ILE A 136 -5.00 8.97 7.92
N THR A 137 -5.07 9.68 6.78
CA THR A 137 -6.35 10.06 6.16
C THR A 137 -7.20 8.84 5.82
N GLY A 138 -6.61 7.82 5.20
CA GLY A 138 -7.32 6.56 4.94
C GLY A 138 -7.83 5.89 6.21
N MET A 139 -7.03 5.88 7.28
CA MET A 139 -7.43 5.33 8.58
C MET A 139 -8.57 6.12 9.23
N LEU A 140 -8.53 7.46 9.18
CA LEU A 140 -9.62 8.31 9.67
C LEU A 140 -10.93 8.04 8.92
N ILE A 141 -10.87 7.83 7.61
CA ILE A 141 -12.02 7.43 6.81
C ILE A 141 -12.56 6.06 7.27
N VAL A 142 -11.68 5.08 7.55
CA VAL A 142 -12.10 3.78 8.08
C VAL A 142 -12.76 3.93 9.45
N PHE A 143 -12.18 4.70 10.36
CA PHE A 143 -12.77 4.92 11.70
C PHE A 143 -14.15 5.57 11.62
N ARG A 144 -14.35 6.52 10.70
CA ARG A 144 -15.63 7.23 10.55
C ARG A 144 -16.68 6.44 9.80
N SER A 145 -16.28 5.71 8.74
CA SER A 145 -17.19 5.00 7.85
C SER A 145 -17.39 3.53 8.22
N GLN A 146 -16.43 2.93 8.94
CA GLN A 146 -16.33 1.49 9.21
C GLN A 146 -16.10 0.62 7.95
N TYR A 147 -15.75 1.23 6.80
CA TYR A 147 -15.48 0.52 5.56
C TYR A 147 -14.00 0.56 5.21
N LEU A 148 -13.31 -0.58 5.40
CA LEU A 148 -11.87 -0.70 5.11
C LEU A 148 -11.55 -0.42 3.64
N GLY A 149 -12.40 -0.88 2.71
CA GLY A 149 -12.21 -0.67 1.27
C GLY A 149 -12.30 0.81 0.86
N LEU A 150 -13.16 1.58 1.53
CA LEU A 150 -13.31 3.02 1.27
C LEU A 150 -12.05 3.77 1.69
N GLY A 151 -11.59 3.58 2.94
CA GLY A 151 -10.37 4.22 3.42
C GLY A 151 -9.14 3.87 2.58
N ALA A 152 -8.99 2.59 2.22
CA ALA A 152 -7.90 2.15 1.36
C ALA A 152 -7.93 2.79 -0.04
N ALA A 153 -9.10 3.03 -0.62
CA ALA A 153 -9.24 3.69 -1.92
C ALA A 153 -8.86 5.18 -1.87
N PHE A 154 -9.00 5.85 -0.73
CA PHE A 154 -8.66 7.27 -0.57
C PHE A 154 -7.17 7.52 -0.30
N ILE A 155 -6.42 6.55 0.24
CA ILE A 155 -4.97 6.71 0.49
C ILE A 155 -4.23 7.21 -0.77
N PRO A 156 -4.32 6.56 -1.94
CA PRO A 156 -3.59 7.00 -3.12
C PRO A 156 -4.11 8.33 -3.68
N VAL A 157 -5.38 8.66 -3.49
CA VAL A 157 -5.96 9.94 -3.93
C VAL A 157 -5.29 11.10 -3.18
N VAL A 158 -5.15 10.96 -1.87
CA VAL A 158 -4.44 11.96 -1.05
C VAL A 158 -2.96 12.03 -1.43
N TYR A 159 -2.33 10.88 -1.68
CA TYR A 159 -0.92 10.85 -2.09
C TYR A 159 -0.66 11.52 -3.43
N CYS A 160 -1.62 11.50 -4.39
CA CYS A 160 -1.49 12.24 -5.65
C CYS A 160 -1.22 13.73 -5.44
N ILE A 161 -1.82 14.35 -4.42
CA ILE A 161 -1.59 15.76 -4.09
C ILE A 161 -0.11 15.98 -3.79
N PHE A 162 0.46 15.15 -2.91
CA PHE A 162 1.89 15.24 -2.57
C PHE A 162 2.78 14.97 -3.79
N ALA A 163 2.44 13.98 -4.63
CA ALA A 163 3.19 13.65 -5.82
C ALA A 163 3.26 14.83 -6.80
N PHE A 164 2.15 15.50 -7.06
CA PHE A 164 2.13 16.67 -7.94
C PHE A 164 2.93 17.85 -7.38
N PHE A 165 2.77 18.16 -6.09
CA PHE A 165 3.43 19.33 -5.49
C PHE A 165 4.93 19.14 -5.30
N PHE A 166 5.38 17.93 -4.94
CA PHE A 166 6.77 17.69 -4.54
C PHE A 166 7.59 16.92 -5.57
N HIS A 167 6.98 16.06 -6.40
CA HIS A 167 7.68 15.22 -7.36
C HIS A 167 7.45 15.63 -8.81
N GLY A 168 6.55 16.61 -9.04
CA GLY A 168 6.27 17.17 -10.37
C GLY A 168 5.20 16.42 -11.16
N LEU A 169 4.96 16.90 -12.40
CA LEU A 169 3.84 16.47 -13.22
C LEU A 169 3.88 14.98 -13.58
N GLU A 170 5.04 14.47 -14.01
CA GLU A 170 5.18 13.07 -14.43
C GLU A 170 4.92 12.10 -13.29
N ALA A 171 5.52 12.35 -12.13
CA ALA A 171 5.29 11.59 -10.91
C ALA A 171 3.83 11.66 -10.45
N GLY A 172 3.20 12.82 -10.57
CA GLY A 172 1.77 13.01 -10.28
C GLY A 172 0.87 12.14 -11.18
N ILE A 173 1.18 12.07 -12.48
CA ILE A 173 0.47 11.20 -13.44
C ILE A 173 0.65 9.72 -13.04
N LEU A 174 1.86 9.29 -12.69
CA LEU A 174 2.12 7.93 -12.25
C LEU A 174 1.42 7.61 -10.91
N ALA A 175 1.32 8.59 -10.01
CA ALA A 175 0.53 8.45 -8.78
C ALA A 175 -0.98 8.25 -9.08
N ILE A 176 -1.53 8.93 -10.11
CA ILE A 176 -2.90 8.69 -10.58
C ILE A 176 -3.05 7.26 -11.10
N VAL A 177 -2.09 6.75 -11.86
CA VAL A 177 -2.11 5.35 -12.32
C VAL A 177 -2.20 4.39 -11.14
N LEU A 178 -1.39 4.60 -10.08
CA LEU A 178 -1.47 3.82 -8.84
C LEU A 178 -2.83 3.96 -8.16
N ALA A 179 -3.39 5.17 -8.10
CA ALA A 179 -4.71 5.42 -7.53
C ALA A 179 -5.80 4.66 -8.31
N CYS A 180 -5.76 4.67 -9.62
CA CYS A 180 -6.67 3.90 -10.49
C CYS A 180 -6.56 2.39 -10.25
N LEU A 181 -5.34 1.85 -10.17
CA LEU A 181 -5.12 0.43 -9.88
C LEU A 181 -5.72 0.02 -8.54
N MET A 182 -5.53 0.84 -7.50
CA MET A 182 -6.11 0.58 -6.18
C MET A 182 -7.63 0.73 -6.20
N PHE A 183 -8.16 1.76 -6.83
CA PHE A 183 -9.59 2.00 -6.94
C PHE A 183 -10.31 0.82 -7.64
N ILE A 184 -9.79 0.36 -8.77
CA ILE A 184 -10.33 -0.78 -9.51
C ILE A 184 -10.41 -2.02 -8.60
N LYS A 185 -9.37 -2.29 -7.79
CA LYS A 185 -9.34 -3.45 -6.88
C LYS A 185 -10.23 -3.30 -5.66
N HIS A 186 -10.57 -2.08 -5.26
CA HIS A 186 -11.48 -1.81 -4.14
C HIS A 186 -12.93 -1.61 -4.58
N TRP A 187 -13.16 -1.33 -5.87
CA TRP A 187 -14.49 -1.09 -6.43
C TRP A 187 -15.54 -2.13 -6.04
N PRO A 188 -15.25 -3.46 -6.11
CA PRO A 188 -16.24 -4.47 -5.70
C PRO A 188 -16.71 -4.33 -4.24
N SER A 189 -15.84 -3.86 -3.34
CA SER A 189 -16.19 -3.61 -1.94
C SER A 189 -16.91 -2.28 -1.75
N VAL A 190 -16.48 -1.23 -2.46
CA VAL A 190 -17.06 0.12 -2.36
C VAL A 190 -18.49 0.15 -2.93
N ARG A 191 -18.73 -0.48 -4.08
CA ARG A 191 -20.06 -0.53 -4.70
C ARG A 191 -21.14 -1.23 -3.87
N GLN A 192 -20.74 -2.04 -2.87
CA GLN A 192 -21.66 -2.72 -1.96
C GLN A 192 -22.08 -1.87 -0.77
N ILE A 193 -21.47 -0.69 -0.57
CA ILE A 193 -21.78 0.20 0.56
C ILE A 193 -23.24 0.70 0.51
N PRO A 194 -23.76 1.21 -0.63
CA PRO A 194 -25.13 1.72 -0.68
C PRO A 194 -26.20 0.63 -0.44
N SER A 195 -25.93 -0.62 -0.81
CA SER A 195 -26.86 -1.75 -0.58
C SER A 195 -26.78 -2.34 0.84
N GLY A 196 -25.87 -1.83 1.69
CA GLY A 196 -25.65 -2.36 3.05
C GLY A 196 -24.96 -3.73 3.09
N GLN A 197 -24.52 -4.28 1.94
CA GLN A 197 -23.87 -5.59 1.85
C GLN A 197 -22.35 -5.52 2.09
N ALA A 198 -21.77 -4.31 2.14
CA ALA A 198 -20.35 -4.13 2.39
C ALA A 198 -19.99 -4.56 3.82
N GLU A 199 -18.89 -5.32 3.95
CA GLU A 199 -18.37 -5.75 5.25
C GLU A 199 -17.92 -4.53 6.07
N ARG A 200 -18.49 -4.37 7.27
CA ARG A 200 -18.11 -3.33 8.23
C ARG A 200 -17.03 -3.85 9.18
N VAL A 201 -16.07 -3.02 9.47
CA VAL A 201 -14.98 -3.30 10.42
C VAL A 201 -15.11 -2.35 11.61
N ASP A 202 -15.62 -2.87 12.73
CA ASP A 202 -15.67 -2.12 13.98
C ASP A 202 -14.29 -2.12 14.67
N VAL A 203 -13.41 -1.24 14.18
CA VAL A 203 -12.04 -1.12 14.70
C VAL A 203 -12.06 -0.59 16.13
N LEU A 204 -12.95 0.37 16.46
CA LEU A 204 -13.03 0.97 17.79
C LEU A 204 -13.55 -0.01 18.82
N GLY A 205 -14.61 -0.74 18.51
CA GLY A 205 -15.15 -1.77 19.39
C GLY A 205 -14.18 -2.93 19.62
N ALA A 206 -13.39 -3.31 18.59
CA ALA A 206 -12.34 -4.32 18.73
C ALA A 206 -11.22 -3.86 19.70
N ILE A 207 -10.81 -2.58 19.63
CA ILE A 207 -9.82 -1.98 20.53
C ILE A 207 -10.37 -1.91 21.95
N GLN A 208 -11.61 -1.43 22.12
CA GLN A 208 -12.26 -1.33 23.43
C GLN A 208 -12.41 -2.69 24.08
N LYS A 209 -12.92 -3.71 23.38
CA LYS A 209 -13.05 -5.08 23.92
C LYS A 209 -11.71 -5.65 24.40
N LYS A 210 -10.63 -5.37 23.68
CA LYS A 210 -9.29 -5.84 24.08
C LYS A 210 -8.75 -5.11 25.31
N TRP A 211 -9.07 -3.81 25.47
CA TRP A 211 -8.62 -3.00 26.59
C TRP A 211 -9.36 -3.35 27.89
N PHE A 212 -10.69 -3.51 27.84
CA PHE A 212 -11.50 -3.86 29.00
C PHE A 212 -11.41 -5.34 29.42
N ARG A 213 -10.93 -6.24 28.54
CA ARG A 213 -10.73 -7.66 28.85
C ARG A 213 -9.42 -7.93 29.61
N LYS A 214 -8.57 -6.92 29.78
CA LYS A 214 -7.30 -6.98 30.53
C LYS A 214 -7.41 -6.41 31.96
N LYS A 215 -8.57 -5.95 32.34
CA LYS A 215 -8.95 -5.64 33.74
C LYS A 215 -9.86 -6.74 34.27
#